data_7e085623a2416a66bdf0c1e46c8af3e4
#
_entry.id   7e085623a2416a66bdf0c1e46c8af3e4
#
_cell.length_a   1.000
_cell.length_b   1.000
_cell.length_c   1.000
_cell.angle_alpha   90.00
_cell.angle_beta   90.00
_cell.angle_gamma   90.00
#
_symmetry.space_group_name_H-M   'P 1'
#
loop_
_entity.id
_entity.type
_entity.pdbx_description
1 polymer ?
#
loop_
_entity_poly.entity_id
_entity_poly.type
_entity_poly.pdbx_seq_one_letter_code
_entity_poly.pdbx_strand_id
1 'polypeptide(L)'
;MTSHVDFAGLLFIVWGVLTALVGLSTLALGLGAAAIITSASHGGGGGRFAAGLTAAAFTALAVIAIIWGVMHIVVGVPLRRRRHWARILALTLGSIDLLLLPYGTALGCYTLWVLLNEEGKKLFDNRDRL
;
A
#
# COMPACT_ATOMS: atom_id res chain seq x y z
N MET A 1 -22.11 13.73 -0.37
CA MET A 1 -20.74 13.51 -0.92
C MET A 1 -19.59 13.64 0.11
N THR A 2 -19.72 14.46 1.16
CA THR A 2 -18.68 14.56 2.21
C THR A 2 -18.34 13.19 2.84
N SER A 3 -19.34 12.34 3.10
CA SER A 3 -19.17 11.01 3.66
C SER A 3 -18.41 10.06 2.71
N HIS A 4 -18.55 10.19 1.40
CA HIS A 4 -17.86 9.32 0.43
C HIS A 4 -16.36 9.62 0.34
N VAL A 5 -15.96 10.88 0.44
CA VAL A 5 -14.54 11.27 0.48
C VAL A 5 -13.89 10.79 1.78
N ASP A 6 -14.59 10.94 2.92
CA ASP A 6 -14.11 10.45 4.21
C ASP A 6 -14.00 8.93 4.23
N PHE A 7 -14.95 8.23 3.59
CA PHE A 7 -14.93 6.78 3.44
C PHE A 7 -13.78 6.30 2.53
N ALA A 8 -13.55 6.98 1.39
CA ALA A 8 -12.41 6.70 0.53
C ALA A 8 -11.07 6.86 1.28
N GLY A 9 -10.91 7.97 2.02
CA GLY A 9 -9.72 8.19 2.85
C GLY A 9 -9.54 7.12 3.94
N LEU A 10 -10.63 6.63 4.54
CA LEU A 10 -10.59 5.52 5.50
C LEU A 10 -10.15 4.23 4.82
N LEU A 11 -10.68 3.93 3.64
CA LEU A 11 -10.29 2.75 2.86
C LEU A 11 -8.79 2.76 2.52
N PHE A 12 -8.24 3.92 2.15
CA PHE A 12 -6.80 4.07 1.91
C PHE A 12 -5.97 3.76 3.16
N ILE A 13 -6.40 4.22 4.34
CA ILE A 13 -5.71 3.94 5.60
C ILE A 13 -5.79 2.45 5.94
N VAL A 14 -6.98 1.85 5.86
CA VAL A 14 -7.17 0.42 6.15
C VAL A 14 -6.36 -0.44 5.20
N TRP A 15 -6.41 -0.13 3.89
CA TRP A 15 -5.63 -0.84 2.88
C TRP A 15 -4.12 -0.70 3.13
N GLY A 16 -3.66 0.50 3.45
CA GLY A 16 -2.27 0.77 3.80
C GLY A 16 -1.79 -0.02 5.01
N VAL A 17 -2.60 -0.09 6.07
CA VAL A 17 -2.29 -0.88 7.28
C VAL A 17 -2.24 -2.36 6.94
N LEU A 18 -3.22 -2.89 6.21
CA LEU A 18 -3.23 -4.30 5.80
C LEU A 18 -1.99 -4.64 4.95
N THR A 19 -1.64 -3.81 3.99
CA THR A 19 -0.47 -4.01 3.14
C THR A 19 0.83 -3.96 3.95
N ALA A 20 0.96 -3.05 4.90
CA ALA A 20 2.11 -2.99 5.80
C ALA A 20 2.22 -4.23 6.69
N LEU A 21 1.09 -4.73 7.22
CA LEU A 21 1.05 -5.98 7.99
C LEU A 21 1.45 -7.19 7.15
N VAL A 22 0.99 -7.27 5.90
CA VAL A 22 1.43 -8.30 4.95
C VAL A 22 2.93 -8.20 4.72
N GLY A 23 3.49 -7.01 4.55
CA GLY A 23 4.93 -6.78 4.43
C GLY A 23 5.70 -7.30 5.65
N LEU A 24 5.26 -7.00 6.87
CA LEU A 24 5.87 -7.49 8.11
C LEU A 24 5.79 -9.03 8.20
N SER A 25 4.65 -9.61 7.86
CA SER A 25 4.48 -11.07 7.84
C SER A 25 5.39 -11.73 6.80
N THR A 26 5.54 -11.13 5.63
CA THR A 26 6.43 -11.57 4.56
C THR A 26 7.89 -11.56 5.04
N LEU A 27 8.30 -10.51 5.76
CA LEU A 27 9.64 -10.43 6.35
C LEU A 27 9.88 -11.55 7.36
N ALA A 28 8.94 -11.78 8.28
CA ALA A 28 9.05 -12.84 9.29
C ALA A 28 9.12 -14.23 8.66
N LEU A 29 8.29 -14.50 7.64
CA LEU A 29 8.32 -15.76 6.89
C LEU A 29 9.64 -15.95 6.15
N GLY A 30 10.17 -14.91 5.53
CA GLY A 30 11.46 -14.97 4.81
C GLY A 30 12.62 -15.27 5.72
N LEU A 31 12.69 -14.65 6.88
CA LEU A 31 13.72 -14.91 7.89
C LEU A 31 13.57 -16.31 8.48
N GLY A 32 12.36 -16.77 8.76
CA GLY A 32 12.07 -18.12 9.23
C GLY A 32 12.48 -19.19 8.20
N ALA A 33 12.12 -18.99 6.92
CA ALA A 33 12.51 -19.90 5.85
C ALA A 33 14.04 -19.97 5.68
N ALA A 34 14.72 -18.82 5.71
CA ALA A 34 16.18 -18.76 5.63
C ALA A 34 16.85 -19.51 6.80
N ALA A 35 16.32 -19.38 8.02
CA ALA A 35 16.80 -20.09 9.20
C ALA A 35 16.64 -21.62 9.05
N ILE A 36 15.48 -22.08 8.55
CA ILE A 36 15.24 -23.50 8.31
C ILE A 36 16.20 -24.05 7.24
N ILE A 37 16.38 -23.33 6.13
CA ILE A 37 17.31 -23.76 5.06
C ILE A 37 18.73 -23.86 5.62
N THR A 38 19.16 -22.92 6.44
CA THR A 38 20.50 -22.90 7.04
C THR A 38 20.70 -24.06 7.99
N SER A 39 19.72 -24.36 8.84
CA SER A 39 19.78 -25.47 9.80
C SER A 39 19.75 -26.87 9.12
N ALA A 40 18.99 -26.98 8.02
CA ALA A 40 18.90 -28.24 7.26
C ALA A 40 20.11 -28.48 6.38
N SER A 41 20.87 -27.44 6.03
CA SER A 41 22.07 -27.56 5.20
C SER A 41 23.28 -27.97 6.05
N HIS A 42 23.59 -29.24 6.13
CA HIS A 42 24.73 -29.81 6.88
C HIS A 42 26.10 -29.26 6.40
N GLY A 43 26.31 -27.95 6.48
CA GLY A 43 27.60 -27.30 6.23
C GLY A 43 28.00 -27.05 4.78
N GLY A 44 27.17 -27.39 3.79
CA GLY A 44 27.43 -27.13 2.37
C GLY A 44 27.22 -25.68 1.97
N GLY A 45 28.13 -25.06 1.18
CA GLY A 45 28.03 -23.68 0.72
C GLY A 45 26.75 -23.36 -0.06
N GLY A 46 26.14 -24.33 -0.74
CA GLY A 46 24.88 -24.17 -1.46
C GLY A 46 23.69 -23.83 -0.59
N GLY A 47 23.60 -24.37 0.63
CA GLY A 47 22.52 -24.08 1.55
C GLY A 47 22.59 -22.64 2.09
N ARG A 48 23.78 -22.14 2.39
CA ARG A 48 23.98 -20.75 2.81
C ARG A 48 23.64 -19.76 1.69
N PHE A 49 23.99 -20.08 0.47
CA PHE A 49 23.63 -19.26 -0.70
C PHE A 49 22.11 -19.23 -0.90
N ALA A 50 21.44 -20.39 -0.85
CA ALA A 50 19.99 -20.48 -0.98
C ALA A 50 19.26 -19.70 0.15
N ALA A 51 19.72 -19.84 1.40
CA ALA A 51 19.18 -19.10 2.54
C ALA A 51 19.35 -17.58 2.37
N GLY A 52 20.52 -17.13 1.92
CA GLY A 52 20.80 -15.73 1.66
C GLY A 52 19.91 -15.15 0.54
N LEU A 53 19.74 -15.90 -0.54
CA LEU A 53 18.88 -15.50 -1.66
C LEU A 53 17.41 -15.41 -1.22
N THR A 54 16.93 -16.39 -0.46
CA THR A 54 15.58 -16.39 0.10
C THR A 54 15.36 -15.19 1.02
N ALA A 55 16.26 -14.97 1.97
CA ALA A 55 16.17 -13.83 2.88
C ALA A 55 16.16 -12.49 2.11
N ALA A 56 17.05 -12.32 1.13
CA ALA A 56 17.13 -11.11 0.32
C ALA A 56 15.84 -10.86 -0.48
N ALA A 57 15.29 -11.90 -1.14
CA ALA A 57 14.06 -11.79 -1.92
C ALA A 57 12.86 -11.41 -1.05
N PHE A 58 12.66 -12.09 0.07
CA PHE A 58 11.56 -11.79 0.99
C PHE A 58 11.72 -10.42 1.66
N THR A 59 12.95 -10.02 2.00
CA THR A 59 13.22 -8.69 2.56
C THR A 59 12.90 -7.60 1.54
N ALA A 60 13.29 -7.77 0.28
CA ALA A 60 12.97 -6.82 -0.78
C ALA A 60 11.45 -6.67 -0.97
N LEU A 61 10.73 -7.77 -1.05
CA LEU A 61 9.26 -7.76 -1.15
C LEU A 61 8.60 -7.12 0.08
N ALA A 62 9.08 -7.42 1.27
CA ALA A 62 8.57 -6.85 2.51
C ALA A 62 8.77 -5.33 2.56
N VAL A 63 9.97 -4.84 2.20
CA VAL A 63 10.27 -3.40 2.16
C VAL A 63 9.37 -2.69 1.16
N ILE A 64 9.18 -3.25 -0.04
CA ILE A 64 8.28 -2.68 -1.05
C ILE A 64 6.85 -2.62 -0.51
N ALA A 65 6.35 -3.69 0.10
CA ALA A 65 4.99 -3.74 0.65
C ALA A 65 4.80 -2.73 1.81
N ILE A 66 5.79 -2.60 2.69
CA ILE A 66 5.73 -1.64 3.81
C ILE A 66 5.73 -0.21 3.28
N ILE A 67 6.62 0.14 2.36
CA ILE A 67 6.67 1.47 1.74
C ILE A 67 5.34 1.78 1.06
N TRP A 68 4.80 0.82 0.29
CA TRP A 68 3.51 0.97 -0.39
C TRP A 68 2.37 1.20 0.59
N GLY A 69 2.31 0.42 1.68
CA GLY A 69 1.33 0.57 2.74
C GLY A 69 1.43 1.93 3.44
N VAL A 70 2.65 2.38 3.75
CA VAL A 70 2.88 3.71 4.36
C VAL A 70 2.44 4.83 3.43
N MET A 71 2.71 4.75 2.13
CA MET A 71 2.24 5.75 1.15
C MET A 71 0.72 5.87 1.14
N HIS A 72 -0.01 4.76 1.21
CA HIS A 72 -1.47 4.78 1.28
C HIS A 72 -1.98 5.45 2.55
N ILE A 73 -1.36 5.20 3.70
CA ILE A 73 -1.71 5.85 4.98
C ILE A 73 -1.43 7.36 4.89
N VAL A 74 -0.25 7.75 4.37
CA VAL A 74 0.16 9.16 4.23
C VAL A 74 -0.78 9.92 3.31
N VAL A 75 -1.34 9.29 2.27
CA VAL A 75 -2.32 9.92 1.37
C VAL A 75 -3.73 9.86 1.95
N GLY A 76 -4.10 8.78 2.63
CA GLY A 76 -5.44 8.62 3.21
C GLY A 76 -5.78 9.67 4.28
N VAL A 77 -4.81 10.06 5.12
CA VAL A 77 -5.03 11.06 6.18
C VAL A 77 -5.34 12.45 5.62
N PRO A 78 -4.52 13.05 4.74
CA PRO A 78 -4.84 14.37 4.16
C PRO A 78 -6.01 14.33 3.17
N LEU A 79 -6.33 13.17 2.59
CA LEU A 79 -7.54 12.99 1.78
C LEU A 79 -8.81 13.21 2.63
N ARG A 80 -8.86 12.66 3.85
CA ARG A 80 -9.93 12.94 4.82
C ARG A 80 -9.97 14.40 5.25
N ARG A 81 -8.79 15.06 5.29
CA ARG A 81 -8.68 16.51 5.56
C ARG A 81 -8.94 17.36 4.33
N ARG A 82 -9.36 16.77 3.20
CA ARG A 82 -9.72 17.41 1.92
C ARG A 82 -8.65 18.35 1.38
N ARG A 83 -7.38 17.98 1.53
CA ARG A 83 -6.29 18.74 0.96
C ARG A 83 -6.22 18.51 -0.56
N HIS A 84 -6.11 19.59 -1.33
CA HIS A 84 -6.11 19.53 -2.81
C HIS A 84 -5.04 18.60 -3.38
N TRP A 85 -3.80 18.68 -2.88
CA TRP A 85 -2.71 17.82 -3.31
C TRP A 85 -2.95 16.31 -3.04
N ALA A 86 -3.65 15.99 -1.95
CA ALA A 86 -3.98 14.62 -1.60
C ALA A 86 -4.92 13.96 -2.62
N ARG A 87 -5.78 14.75 -3.27
CA ARG A 87 -6.64 14.28 -4.35
C ARG A 87 -5.82 13.78 -5.53
N ILE A 88 -4.82 14.55 -5.96
CA ILE A 88 -3.95 14.19 -7.10
C ILE A 88 -3.17 12.92 -6.77
N LEU A 89 -2.58 12.84 -5.58
CA LEU A 89 -1.85 11.64 -5.15
C LEU A 89 -2.76 10.41 -5.00
N ALA A 90 -3.99 10.57 -4.48
CA ALA A 90 -4.95 9.49 -4.38
C ALA A 90 -5.39 8.98 -5.76
N LEU A 91 -5.57 9.86 -6.74
CA LEU A 91 -5.86 9.49 -8.13
C LEU A 91 -4.69 8.71 -8.74
N THR A 92 -3.47 9.16 -8.54
CA THR A 92 -2.25 8.49 -9.04
C THR A 92 -2.09 7.11 -8.41
N LEU A 93 -2.16 7.01 -7.07
CA LEU A 93 -2.06 5.72 -6.37
C LEU A 93 -3.21 4.78 -6.74
N GLY A 94 -4.45 5.27 -6.79
CA GLY A 94 -5.60 4.47 -7.20
C GLY A 94 -5.48 3.94 -8.63
N SER A 95 -4.88 4.72 -9.55
CA SER A 95 -4.61 4.26 -10.92
C SER A 95 -3.54 3.16 -10.96
N ILE A 96 -2.51 3.25 -10.10
CA ILE A 96 -1.47 2.23 -9.99
C ILE A 96 -2.03 0.96 -9.35
N ASP A 97 -2.85 1.08 -8.31
CA ASP A 97 -3.52 -0.05 -7.66
C ASP A 97 -4.43 -0.82 -8.62
N LEU A 98 -5.07 -0.09 -9.55
CA LEU A 98 -5.92 -0.68 -10.59
C LEU A 98 -5.13 -1.63 -11.51
N LEU A 99 -3.85 -1.32 -11.75
CA LEU A 99 -2.94 -2.12 -12.59
C LEU A 99 -2.33 -3.31 -11.85
N LEU A 100 -2.18 -3.23 -10.53
CA LEU A 100 -1.35 -4.18 -9.80
C LEU A 100 -2.08 -5.45 -9.33
N LEU A 101 -3.39 -5.43 -9.01
CA LEU A 101 -4.11 -6.61 -8.47
C LEU A 101 -5.63 -6.48 -8.58
N PRO A 102 -6.38 -7.61 -8.71
CA PRO A 102 -7.84 -7.57 -8.81
C PRO A 102 -8.54 -6.95 -7.59
N TYR A 103 -7.93 -6.98 -6.40
CA TYR A 103 -8.48 -6.35 -5.19
C TYR A 103 -8.21 -4.83 -5.12
N GLY A 104 -7.07 -4.37 -5.65
CA GLY A 104 -6.77 -2.94 -5.83
C GLY A 104 -7.69 -2.29 -6.85
N THR A 105 -8.20 -3.05 -7.81
CA THR A 105 -9.14 -2.58 -8.84
C THR A 105 -10.42 -2.01 -8.23
N ALA A 106 -11.01 -2.67 -7.23
CA ALA A 106 -12.22 -2.19 -6.57
C ALA A 106 -11.98 -0.86 -5.81
N LEU A 107 -10.86 -0.78 -5.07
CA LEU A 107 -10.45 0.44 -4.37
C LEU A 107 -10.13 1.57 -5.36
N GLY A 108 -9.37 1.27 -6.41
CA GLY A 108 -9.00 2.22 -7.45
C GLY A 108 -10.22 2.76 -8.20
N CYS A 109 -11.12 1.90 -8.67
CA CYS A 109 -12.38 2.31 -9.33
C CYS A 109 -13.24 3.18 -8.41
N TYR A 110 -13.41 2.79 -7.16
CA TYR A 110 -14.19 3.57 -6.20
C TYR A 110 -13.57 4.94 -5.95
N THR A 111 -12.26 5.00 -5.76
CA THR A 111 -11.51 6.24 -5.55
C THR A 111 -11.62 7.16 -6.76
N LEU A 112 -11.42 6.63 -7.97
CA LEU A 112 -11.56 7.37 -9.21
C LEU A 112 -12.99 7.92 -9.35
N TRP A 113 -14.00 7.09 -9.11
CA TRP A 113 -15.40 7.53 -9.19
C TRP A 113 -15.72 8.66 -8.20
N VAL A 114 -15.30 8.55 -6.93
CA VAL A 114 -15.55 9.56 -5.90
C VAL A 114 -14.82 10.87 -6.19
N LEU A 115 -13.56 10.79 -6.61
CA LEU A 115 -12.70 11.98 -6.78
C LEU A 115 -12.88 12.67 -8.14
N LEU A 116 -13.34 11.95 -9.16
CA LEU A 116 -13.63 12.52 -10.49
C LEU A 116 -15.04 13.10 -10.59
N ASN A 117 -15.96 12.73 -9.69
CA ASN A 117 -17.30 13.26 -9.69
C ASN A 117 -17.30 14.78 -9.43
N GLU A 118 -18.17 15.53 -10.12
CA GLU A 118 -18.30 17.00 -10.03
C GLU A 118 -18.50 17.48 -8.59
N GLU A 119 -19.27 16.75 -7.78
CA GLU A 119 -19.47 17.08 -6.37
C GLU A 119 -18.22 16.83 -5.52
N GLY A 120 -17.45 15.79 -5.85
CA GLY A 120 -16.15 15.53 -5.24
C GLY A 120 -15.17 16.65 -5.52
N LYS A 121 -15.11 17.15 -6.77
CA LYS A 121 -14.24 18.28 -7.16
C LYS A 121 -14.55 19.55 -6.37
N LYS A 122 -15.82 19.90 -6.21
CA LYS A 122 -16.27 21.11 -5.49
C LYS A 122 -15.85 21.13 -4.01
N LEU A 123 -15.72 19.97 -3.37
CA LEU A 123 -15.29 19.86 -1.98
C LEU A 123 -13.82 20.25 -1.77
N PHE A 124 -12.99 20.10 -2.79
CA PHE A 124 -11.57 20.45 -2.74
C PHE A 124 -11.33 21.90 -3.19
N ASP A 125 -12.13 22.42 -4.15
CA ASP A 125 -12.02 23.79 -4.68
C ASP A 125 -12.46 24.87 -3.69
N ASN A 126 -13.45 24.58 -2.85
CA ASN A 126 -14.01 25.58 -1.92
C ASN A 126 -13.06 25.93 -0.75
N ARG A 127 -11.99 25.18 -0.53
CA ARG A 127 -11.05 25.45 0.57
C ARG A 127 -9.89 26.37 0.21
N ASP A 128 -9.59 26.50 -1.06
CA ASP A 128 -8.53 27.41 -1.54
C ASP A 128 -8.99 28.87 -1.67
N ARG A 129 -10.29 29.16 -1.39
CA ARG A 129 -10.87 30.50 -1.39
C ARG A 129 -11.09 31.12 0.00
N LEU A 130 -10.71 30.39 1.05
CA LEU A 130 -10.74 30.84 2.43
C LEU A 130 -9.33 30.99 3.01
#